data_be9b1139cc6c07e30e80303061dfd01a
#
_entry.id   be9b1139cc6c07e30e80303061dfd01a
#
_cell.length_a   1.000
_cell.length_b   1.000
_cell.length_c   1.000
_cell.angle_alpha   90.00
_cell.angle_beta   90.00
_cell.angle_gamma   90.00
#
_symmetry.space_group_name_H-M   'P 1'
#
loop_
_entity.id
_entity.type
_entity.pdbx_description
1 polymer ?
#
loop_
_entity_poly.entity_id
_entity_poly.type
_entity_poly.pdbx_seq_one_letter_code
_entity_poly.pdbx_strand_id
1 'polypeptide(L)'
;MSAQVTPILKQLKSLAQRPLTEATAPPKDLYTLPEICDLERERIFSRSWLCAGRADEVPSPGDYMTFELGPQPVLIIRGKGGDVYARANVCRHRMMRLVEGRGNARKFTCPYHAWTYNTEGRLVSAPYMDRTTCFERDDLALVEVRCEIYQGWIYVTLDPDILPVADQLADLSPLTARYNQQDYVTIFSDCLLYTSPSPRDRFL
;
A
#
# COMPACT_ATOMS: atom_id res chain seq x y z
N MET A 1 21.68 -2.32 13.57
CA MET A 1 21.86 -3.22 12.42
C MET A 1 22.57 -4.46 12.88
N SER A 2 22.15 -5.65 12.46
CA SER A 2 22.79 -6.91 12.85
C SER A 2 24.19 -7.04 12.22
N ALA A 3 25.05 -7.89 12.83
CA ALA A 3 26.39 -8.15 12.32
C ALA A 3 26.41 -8.73 10.89
N GLN A 4 25.31 -9.34 10.45
CA GLN A 4 25.14 -9.94 9.12
C GLN A 4 24.74 -8.92 8.04
N VAL A 5 23.94 -7.91 8.37
CA VAL A 5 23.46 -6.90 7.42
C VAL A 5 24.55 -5.92 6.99
N THR A 6 25.37 -5.48 7.91
CA THR A 6 26.41 -4.46 7.63
C THR A 6 27.36 -4.82 6.49
N PRO A 7 27.90 -6.06 6.39
CA PRO A 7 28.76 -6.46 5.28
C PRO A 7 28.04 -6.44 3.94
N ILE A 8 26.77 -6.86 3.89
CA ILE A 8 25.95 -6.91 2.68
C ILE A 8 25.72 -5.48 2.15
N LEU A 9 25.32 -4.55 3.01
CA LEU A 9 25.13 -3.14 2.63
C LEU A 9 26.42 -2.49 2.14
N LYS A 10 27.56 -2.82 2.75
CA LYS A 10 28.88 -2.34 2.30
C LYS A 10 29.20 -2.88 0.90
N GLN A 11 28.93 -4.15 0.65
CA GLN A 11 29.11 -4.76 -0.67
C GLN A 11 28.20 -4.15 -1.71
N LEU A 12 26.90 -3.94 -1.40
CA LEU A 12 25.97 -3.26 -2.29
C LEU A 12 26.42 -1.86 -2.67
N LYS A 13 26.88 -1.08 -1.67
CA LYS A 13 27.41 0.27 -1.92
C LYS A 13 28.61 0.24 -2.86
N SER A 14 29.50 -0.74 -2.69
CA SER A 14 30.65 -0.93 -3.57
C SER A 14 30.22 -1.31 -4.99
N LEU A 15 29.22 -2.20 -5.14
CA LEU A 15 28.67 -2.61 -6.46
C LEU A 15 28.00 -1.44 -7.17
N ALA A 16 27.22 -0.62 -6.46
CA ALA A 16 26.54 0.54 -7.03
C ALA A 16 27.50 1.62 -7.55
N GLN A 17 28.75 1.63 -7.12
CA GLN A 17 29.77 2.57 -7.58
C GLN A 17 30.58 2.07 -8.78
N ARG A 18 30.39 0.81 -9.21
CA ARG A 18 31.09 0.25 -10.38
C ARG A 18 30.50 0.72 -11.69
N PRO A 19 31.31 0.84 -12.74
CA PRO A 19 30.78 1.04 -14.09
C PRO A 19 29.88 -0.14 -14.48
N LEU A 20 28.88 0.11 -15.33
CA LEU A 20 27.93 -0.92 -15.78
C LEU A 20 28.63 -2.13 -16.43
N THR A 21 29.77 -1.91 -17.07
CA THR A 21 30.61 -2.96 -17.69
C THR A 21 31.25 -3.91 -16.68
N GLU A 22 31.32 -3.53 -15.42
CA GLU A 22 31.87 -4.29 -14.30
C GLU A 22 30.76 -4.72 -13.31
N ALA A 23 29.51 -4.53 -13.68
CA ALA A 23 28.38 -4.90 -12.84
C ALA A 23 28.33 -6.42 -12.62
N THR A 24 28.15 -6.82 -11.37
CA THR A 24 27.96 -8.22 -10.97
C THR A 24 26.69 -8.36 -10.15
N ALA A 25 26.16 -9.58 -10.05
CA ALA A 25 25.03 -9.85 -9.20
C ALA A 25 25.34 -9.51 -7.73
N PRO A 26 24.36 -8.99 -6.97
CA PRO A 26 24.54 -8.81 -5.53
C PRO A 26 24.62 -10.16 -4.82
N PRO A 27 25.11 -10.19 -3.55
CA PRO A 27 25.19 -11.43 -2.79
C PRO A 27 23.81 -12.04 -2.56
N LYS A 28 23.71 -13.37 -2.58
CA LYS A 28 22.44 -14.10 -2.39
C LYS A 28 21.73 -13.71 -1.08
N ASP A 29 22.49 -13.41 -0.04
CA ASP A 29 21.95 -13.07 1.27
C ASP A 29 21.15 -11.76 1.27
N LEU A 30 21.31 -10.91 0.24
CA LEU A 30 20.44 -9.77 0.01
C LEU A 30 18.97 -10.19 -0.21
N TYR A 31 18.73 -11.35 -0.81
CA TYR A 31 17.40 -11.84 -1.15
C TYR A 31 16.84 -12.82 -0.12
N THR A 32 17.66 -13.34 0.79
CA THR A 32 17.27 -14.45 1.66
C THR A 32 17.28 -14.13 3.15
N LEU A 33 17.98 -13.05 3.57
CA LEU A 33 18.02 -12.67 4.98
C LEU A 33 16.76 -11.90 5.40
N PRO A 34 16.01 -12.38 6.41
CA PRO A 34 14.83 -11.69 6.94
C PRO A 34 15.12 -10.24 7.36
N GLU A 35 16.29 -9.98 7.96
CA GLU A 35 16.69 -8.64 8.41
C GLU A 35 16.86 -7.65 7.26
N ILE A 36 17.21 -8.11 6.06
CA ILE A 36 17.23 -7.27 4.85
C ILE A 36 15.80 -6.92 4.46
N CYS A 37 14.89 -7.88 4.44
CA CYS A 37 13.48 -7.64 4.15
C CYS A 37 12.85 -6.66 5.15
N ASP A 38 13.18 -6.77 6.44
CA ASP A 38 12.70 -5.82 7.47
C ASP A 38 13.27 -4.42 7.23
N LEU A 39 14.54 -4.33 6.84
CA LEU A 39 15.18 -3.06 6.50
C LEU A 39 14.56 -2.42 5.24
N GLU A 40 14.23 -3.21 4.22
CA GLU A 40 13.52 -2.75 3.01
C GLU A 40 12.13 -2.23 3.35
N ARG A 41 11.40 -2.95 4.20
CA ARG A 41 10.08 -2.49 4.68
C ARG A 41 10.18 -1.15 5.39
N GLU A 42 11.16 -0.99 6.29
CA GLU A 42 11.36 0.24 7.06
C GLU A 42 11.86 1.41 6.20
N ARG A 43 12.82 1.15 5.30
CA ARG A 43 13.57 2.22 4.62
C ARG A 43 13.08 2.54 3.22
N ILE A 44 12.43 1.59 2.57
CA ILE A 44 11.93 1.73 1.19
C ILE A 44 10.40 1.75 1.19
N PHE A 45 9.76 0.62 1.51
CA PHE A 45 8.32 0.50 1.32
C PHE A 45 7.50 1.44 2.22
N SER A 46 7.92 1.66 3.47
CA SER A 46 7.23 2.60 4.37
C SER A 46 7.45 4.08 4.01
N ARG A 47 8.39 4.39 3.12
CA ARG A 47 8.79 5.75 2.75
C ARG A 47 8.62 6.06 1.27
N SER A 48 7.96 5.18 0.55
CA SER A 48 7.72 5.33 -0.89
C SER A 48 6.24 5.36 -1.19
N TRP A 49 5.89 5.90 -2.34
CA TRP A 49 4.59 5.69 -2.93
C TRP A 49 4.50 4.28 -3.49
N LEU A 50 3.50 3.52 -3.05
CA LEU A 50 3.21 2.20 -3.57
C LEU A 50 1.91 2.24 -4.39
N CYS A 51 1.96 1.68 -5.59
CA CYS A 51 0.79 1.54 -6.44
C CYS A 51 -0.12 0.44 -5.87
N ALA A 52 -1.32 0.82 -5.43
CA ALA A 52 -2.27 -0.10 -4.80
C ALA A 52 -3.31 -0.66 -5.78
N GLY A 53 -3.43 -0.09 -6.96
CA GLY A 53 -4.38 -0.50 -8.00
C GLY A 53 -4.85 0.66 -8.84
N ARG A 54 -5.92 0.46 -9.59
CA ARG A 54 -6.49 1.51 -10.43
C ARG A 54 -7.73 2.15 -9.81
N ALA A 55 -7.96 3.42 -10.14
CA ALA A 55 -9.10 4.18 -9.63
C ALA A 55 -10.46 3.66 -10.17
N ASP A 56 -10.45 3.01 -11.33
CA ASP A 56 -11.64 2.37 -11.94
C ASP A 56 -12.01 1.04 -11.27
N GLU A 57 -11.17 0.50 -10.39
CA GLU A 57 -11.50 -0.68 -9.58
C GLU A 57 -12.41 -0.35 -8.38
N VAL A 58 -12.56 0.94 -8.08
CA VAL A 58 -13.49 1.47 -7.08
C VAL A 58 -14.32 2.61 -7.68
N PRO A 59 -15.13 2.36 -8.73
CA PRO A 59 -15.76 3.41 -9.54
C PRO A 59 -16.88 4.17 -8.82
N SER A 60 -17.60 3.52 -7.90
CA SER A 60 -18.84 4.04 -7.31
C SER A 60 -18.69 4.32 -5.81
N PRO A 61 -19.43 5.29 -5.27
CA PRO A 61 -19.46 5.54 -3.82
C PRO A 61 -19.75 4.27 -3.02
N GLY A 62 -18.88 4.00 -2.03
CA GLY A 62 -18.93 2.80 -1.21
C GLY A 62 -18.09 1.64 -1.73
N ASP A 63 -17.62 1.68 -2.98
CA ASP A 63 -16.68 0.67 -3.46
C ASP A 63 -15.39 0.71 -2.65
N TYR A 64 -14.87 -0.47 -2.35
CA TYR A 64 -13.65 -0.59 -1.60
C TYR A 64 -12.78 -1.73 -2.12
N MET A 65 -11.50 -1.63 -1.84
CA MET A 65 -10.51 -2.70 -1.98
C MET A 65 -9.51 -2.66 -0.83
N THR A 66 -8.93 -3.82 -0.52
CA THR A 66 -7.87 -3.94 0.49
C THR A 66 -6.51 -4.06 -0.18
N PHE A 67 -5.50 -3.49 0.48
CA PHE A 67 -4.10 -3.51 0.03
C PHE A 67 -3.19 -3.75 1.24
N GLU A 68 -2.14 -4.55 1.06
CA GLU A 68 -1.16 -4.82 2.12
C GLU A 68 0.08 -3.93 1.91
N LEU A 69 0.25 -2.94 2.76
CA LEU A 69 1.42 -2.05 2.76
C LEU A 69 2.44 -2.58 3.79
N GLY A 70 3.16 -3.62 3.44
CA GLY A 70 3.98 -4.38 4.38
C GLY A 70 3.11 -5.00 5.48
N PRO A 71 3.39 -4.75 6.78
CA PRO A 71 2.56 -5.25 7.87
C PRO A 71 1.28 -4.44 8.09
N GLN A 72 1.11 -3.31 7.40
CA GLN A 72 -0.02 -2.40 7.58
C GLN A 72 -1.11 -2.74 6.56
N PRO A 73 -2.24 -3.34 6.96
CA PRO A 73 -3.38 -3.50 6.09
C PRO A 73 -4.05 -2.15 5.82
N VAL A 74 -4.30 -1.86 4.56
CA VAL A 74 -4.93 -0.62 4.09
C VAL A 74 -6.28 -0.92 3.47
N LEU A 75 -7.26 -0.08 3.77
CA LEU A 75 -8.58 -0.06 3.18
C LEU A 75 -8.71 1.16 2.28
N ILE A 76 -8.89 0.95 1.00
CA ILE A 76 -9.09 1.99 -0.02
C ILE A 76 -10.58 2.05 -0.32
N ILE A 77 -11.17 3.25 -0.28
CA ILE A 77 -12.63 3.44 -0.33
C ILE A 77 -12.96 4.62 -1.23
N ARG A 78 -13.94 4.46 -2.10
CA ARG A 78 -14.60 5.58 -2.78
C ARG A 78 -15.63 6.20 -1.84
N GLY A 79 -15.39 7.40 -1.37
CA GLY A 79 -16.32 8.14 -0.51
C GLY A 79 -17.56 8.62 -1.25
N LYS A 80 -18.53 9.12 -0.50
CA LYS A 80 -19.80 9.62 -1.04
C LYS A 80 -19.64 10.82 -1.99
N GLY A 81 -18.60 11.64 -1.77
CA GLY A 81 -18.26 12.78 -2.62
C GLY A 81 -17.52 12.42 -3.90
N GLY A 82 -17.15 11.15 -4.09
CA GLY A 82 -16.37 10.68 -5.23
C GLY A 82 -14.85 10.67 -4.99
N ASP A 83 -14.38 11.19 -3.87
CA ASP A 83 -12.98 11.12 -3.48
C ASP A 83 -12.57 9.71 -3.07
N VAL A 84 -11.32 9.34 -3.29
CA VAL A 84 -10.75 8.08 -2.81
C VAL A 84 -10.00 8.34 -1.50
N TYR A 85 -10.34 7.56 -0.49
CA TYR A 85 -9.68 7.57 0.81
C TYR A 85 -8.90 6.29 1.03
N ALA A 86 -7.73 6.38 1.66
CA ALA A 86 -7.05 5.24 2.21
C ALA A 86 -7.01 5.34 3.74
N ARG A 87 -7.29 4.24 4.41
CA ARG A 87 -7.35 4.14 5.88
C ARG A 87 -6.67 2.86 6.34
N ALA A 88 -6.12 2.87 7.54
CA ALA A 88 -5.70 1.63 8.17
C ALA A 88 -6.91 0.69 8.31
N ASN A 89 -6.80 -0.51 7.77
CA ASN A 89 -7.87 -1.53 7.78
C ASN A 89 -7.93 -2.27 9.12
N VAL A 90 -7.86 -1.52 10.21
CA VAL A 90 -7.89 -2.07 11.57
C VAL A 90 -8.79 -1.26 12.48
N CYS A 91 -9.61 -1.96 13.26
CA CYS A 91 -10.50 -1.37 14.24
C CYS A 91 -9.70 -0.71 15.37
N ARG A 92 -10.02 0.55 15.69
CA ARG A 92 -9.38 1.34 16.76
C ARG A 92 -9.61 0.78 18.17
N HIS A 93 -10.54 -0.16 18.33
CA HIS A 93 -10.82 -0.79 19.61
C HIS A 93 -9.71 -1.80 20.01
N ARG A 94 -9.50 -2.83 19.20
CA ARG A 94 -8.56 -3.93 19.49
C ARG A 94 -7.84 -4.45 18.24
N MET A 95 -7.55 -3.59 17.31
CA MET A 95 -6.74 -3.86 16.11
C MET A 95 -7.23 -5.02 15.23
N MET A 96 -8.52 -5.37 15.31
CA MET A 96 -9.12 -6.37 14.44
C MET A 96 -9.24 -5.82 13.01
N ARG A 97 -8.85 -6.60 12.01
CA ARG A 97 -9.08 -6.29 10.59
C ARG A 97 -10.58 -6.10 10.33
N LEU A 98 -10.95 -5.08 9.58
CA LEU A 98 -12.36 -4.74 9.33
C LEU A 98 -12.94 -5.54 8.17
N VAL A 99 -12.24 -5.59 7.04
CA VAL A 99 -12.71 -6.23 5.81
C VAL A 99 -11.54 -6.85 5.03
N GLU A 100 -11.87 -7.72 4.08
CA GLU A 100 -10.91 -8.31 3.13
C GLU A 100 -11.45 -8.24 1.70
N GLY A 101 -10.54 -8.22 0.73
CA GLY A 101 -10.86 -8.25 -0.69
C GLY A 101 -11.47 -6.96 -1.22
N ARG A 102 -12.51 -7.07 -2.01
CA ARG A 102 -13.18 -5.97 -2.73
C ARG A 102 -14.69 -6.08 -2.55
N GLY A 103 -15.38 -4.96 -2.64
CA GLY A 103 -16.84 -4.92 -2.56
C GLY A 103 -17.39 -3.50 -2.52
N ASN A 104 -18.68 -3.39 -2.20
CA ASN A 104 -19.36 -2.13 -1.96
C ASN A 104 -20.00 -2.11 -0.59
N ALA A 105 -19.73 -1.10 0.23
CA ALA A 105 -20.27 -0.96 1.56
C ALA A 105 -20.54 0.50 1.90
N ARG A 106 -21.64 0.74 2.60
CA ARG A 106 -21.98 2.08 3.14
C ARG A 106 -21.30 2.36 4.48
N LYS A 107 -20.84 1.31 5.15
CA LYS A 107 -20.17 1.34 6.46
C LYS A 107 -19.39 0.05 6.68
N PHE A 108 -18.38 0.11 7.52
CA PHE A 108 -17.52 -1.01 7.90
C PHE A 108 -17.74 -1.35 9.35
N THR A 109 -18.33 -2.50 9.65
CA THR A 109 -18.61 -2.95 11.01
C THR A 109 -17.57 -3.98 11.42
N CYS A 110 -16.88 -3.71 12.51
CA CYS A 110 -15.88 -4.62 13.07
C CYS A 110 -16.55 -5.94 13.48
N PRO A 111 -16.05 -7.10 13.00
CA PRO A 111 -16.66 -8.40 13.30
C PRO A 111 -16.47 -8.81 14.76
N TYR A 112 -15.60 -8.12 15.52
CA TYR A 112 -15.31 -8.47 16.91
C TYR A 112 -16.32 -7.85 17.90
N HIS A 113 -16.48 -6.52 17.92
CA HIS A 113 -17.36 -5.82 18.89
C HIS A 113 -18.30 -4.81 18.23
N ALA A 114 -18.55 -4.96 16.92
CA ALA A 114 -19.49 -4.15 16.16
C ALA A 114 -19.22 -2.63 16.14
N TRP A 115 -17.99 -2.19 16.43
CA TRP A 115 -17.62 -0.80 16.16
C TRP A 115 -17.74 -0.55 14.66
N THR A 116 -18.42 0.53 14.30
CA THR A 116 -18.80 0.78 12.91
C THR A 116 -18.25 2.10 12.43
N TYR A 117 -17.62 2.10 11.27
CA TYR A 117 -17.03 3.25 10.60
C TYR A 117 -17.77 3.55 9.29
N ASN A 118 -17.86 4.83 8.94
CA ASN A 118 -18.39 5.24 7.64
C ASN A 118 -17.31 5.15 6.54
N THR A 119 -17.66 5.52 5.31
CA THR A 119 -16.77 5.47 4.13
C THR A 119 -15.61 6.47 4.21
N GLU A 120 -15.68 7.48 5.04
CA GLU A 120 -14.61 8.44 5.30
C GLU A 120 -13.70 8.00 6.48
N GLY A 121 -14.03 6.87 7.13
CA GLY A 121 -13.25 6.30 8.25
C GLY A 121 -13.65 6.82 9.62
N ARG A 122 -14.71 7.62 9.75
CA ARG A 122 -15.17 8.12 11.06
C ARG A 122 -15.92 7.05 11.83
N LEU A 123 -15.72 6.97 13.14
CA LEU A 123 -16.45 6.07 14.03
C LEU A 123 -17.89 6.58 14.22
N VAL A 124 -18.88 5.84 13.66
CA VAL A 124 -20.30 6.24 13.72
C VAL A 124 -21.09 5.47 14.78
N SER A 125 -20.61 4.29 15.19
CA SER A 125 -21.24 3.49 16.25
C SER A 125 -20.19 2.73 17.05
N ALA A 126 -20.33 2.77 18.37
CA ALA A 126 -19.50 2.04 19.33
C ALA A 126 -20.39 1.48 20.44
N PRO A 127 -20.93 0.26 20.29
CA PRO A 127 -21.79 -0.33 21.29
C PRO A 127 -21.13 -0.40 22.67
N TYR A 128 -21.95 -0.20 23.73
CA TYR A 128 -21.55 -0.26 25.14
C TYR A 128 -20.61 0.86 25.63
N MET A 129 -20.31 1.87 24.78
CA MET A 129 -19.47 2.98 25.16
C MET A 129 -20.23 4.19 25.73
N ASP A 130 -21.56 4.14 25.76
CA ASP A 130 -22.43 5.28 26.19
C ASP A 130 -22.22 5.70 27.64
N ARG A 131 -21.62 4.83 28.48
CA ARG A 131 -21.32 5.10 29.89
C ARG A 131 -19.89 5.53 30.17
N THR A 132 -19.06 5.66 29.12
CA THR A 132 -17.64 5.99 29.24
C THR A 132 -17.47 7.49 29.17
N THR A 133 -17.01 8.11 30.24
CA THR A 133 -16.94 9.58 30.40
C THR A 133 -15.86 10.26 29.59
N CYS A 134 -14.84 9.53 29.11
CA CYS A 134 -13.71 10.05 28.31
C CYS A 134 -13.67 9.43 26.91
N PHE A 135 -14.86 9.20 26.31
CA PHE A 135 -14.97 8.58 25.01
C PHE A 135 -15.35 9.58 23.93
N GLU A 136 -14.35 10.03 23.17
CA GLU A 136 -14.54 10.94 22.03
C GLU A 136 -14.45 10.13 20.73
N ARG A 137 -15.57 10.09 19.98
CA ARG A 137 -15.64 9.29 18.73
C ARG A 137 -14.70 9.80 17.64
N ASP A 138 -14.48 11.10 17.58
CA ASP A 138 -13.65 11.72 16.56
C ASP A 138 -12.17 11.32 16.72
N ASP A 139 -11.69 11.07 17.93
CA ASP A 139 -10.33 10.60 18.22
C ASP A 139 -10.11 9.13 17.83
N LEU A 140 -11.21 8.42 17.56
CA LEU A 140 -11.22 6.99 17.26
C LEU A 140 -11.58 6.69 15.80
N ALA A 141 -11.46 7.68 14.92
CA ALA A 141 -11.50 7.47 13.48
C ALA A 141 -10.38 6.51 13.01
N LEU A 142 -10.59 5.81 11.92
CA LEU A 142 -9.54 5.00 11.29
C LEU A 142 -8.35 5.89 10.95
N VAL A 143 -7.15 5.40 11.25
CA VAL A 143 -5.92 6.14 10.94
C VAL A 143 -5.84 6.39 9.45
N GLU A 144 -5.57 7.63 9.09
CA GLU A 144 -5.39 8.02 7.70
C GLU A 144 -4.10 7.45 7.13
N VAL A 145 -4.20 6.94 5.90
CA VAL A 145 -3.06 6.59 5.05
C VAL A 145 -3.08 7.57 3.90
N ARG A 146 -1.97 8.21 3.63
CA ARG A 146 -1.89 9.18 2.53
C ARG A 146 -2.13 8.48 1.21
N CYS A 147 -3.02 9.07 0.38
CA CYS A 147 -3.49 8.49 -0.87
C CYS A 147 -3.56 9.57 -1.94
N GLU A 148 -3.03 9.27 -3.12
CA GLU A 148 -3.11 10.15 -4.30
C GLU A 148 -3.47 9.32 -5.53
N ILE A 149 -4.24 9.94 -6.46
CA ILE A 149 -4.50 9.35 -7.77
C ILE A 149 -3.66 10.10 -8.81
N TYR A 150 -2.86 9.35 -9.56
CA TYR A 150 -2.06 9.91 -10.63
C TYR A 150 -2.17 9.02 -11.87
N GLN A 151 -2.56 9.61 -13.00
CA GLN A 151 -2.79 8.91 -14.29
C GLN A 151 -3.68 7.67 -14.17
N GLY A 152 -4.73 7.74 -13.34
CA GLY A 152 -5.68 6.65 -13.11
C GLY A 152 -5.20 5.57 -12.14
N TRP A 153 -4.00 5.70 -11.56
CA TRP A 153 -3.48 4.78 -10.55
C TRP A 153 -3.62 5.35 -9.15
N ILE A 154 -3.96 4.51 -8.20
CA ILE A 154 -4.05 4.83 -6.78
C ILE A 154 -2.70 4.53 -6.15
N TYR A 155 -2.10 5.54 -5.53
CA TYR A 155 -0.87 5.42 -4.78
C TYR A 155 -1.13 5.65 -3.30
N VAL A 156 -0.47 4.88 -2.45
CA VAL A 156 -0.55 5.00 -0.99
C VAL A 156 0.85 5.04 -0.38
N THR A 157 0.99 5.73 0.75
CA THR A 157 2.26 5.81 1.47
C THR A 157 2.02 5.96 2.98
N LEU A 158 2.97 5.48 3.79
CA LEU A 158 3.01 5.72 5.24
C LEU A 158 3.86 6.94 5.61
N ASP A 159 4.58 7.53 4.64
CA ASP A 159 5.40 8.71 4.87
C ASP A 159 4.55 9.98 4.68
N PRO A 160 4.27 10.75 5.75
CA PRO A 160 3.47 11.97 5.64
C PRO A 160 4.20 13.10 4.90
N ASP A 161 5.53 13.06 4.86
CA ASP A 161 6.37 14.15 4.37
C ASP A 161 6.88 13.93 2.92
N ILE A 162 6.53 12.78 2.32
CA ILE A 162 6.94 12.48 0.95
C ILE A 162 6.33 13.47 -0.05
N LEU A 163 7.10 13.86 -1.06
CA LEU A 163 6.60 14.73 -2.15
C LEU A 163 5.40 14.09 -2.87
N PRO A 164 4.49 14.89 -3.46
CA PRO A 164 3.39 14.38 -4.27
C PRO A 164 3.85 13.37 -5.34
N VAL A 165 2.99 12.40 -5.68
CA VAL A 165 3.30 11.39 -6.72
C VAL A 165 3.67 12.06 -8.04
N ALA A 166 2.96 13.10 -8.43
CA ALA A 166 3.22 13.81 -9.67
C ALA A 166 4.64 14.39 -9.74
N ASP A 167 5.15 14.90 -8.61
CA ASP A 167 6.50 15.46 -8.53
C ASP A 167 7.56 14.36 -8.58
N GLN A 168 7.31 13.22 -7.91
CA GLN A 168 8.24 12.09 -7.93
C GLN A 168 8.30 11.38 -9.29
N LEU A 169 7.21 11.37 -10.04
CA LEU A 169 7.11 10.75 -11.35
C LEU A 169 7.25 11.76 -12.50
N ALA A 170 7.72 12.99 -12.22
CA ALA A 170 7.82 14.05 -13.21
C ALA A 170 8.66 13.64 -14.44
N ASP A 171 9.77 12.94 -14.24
CA ASP A 171 10.64 12.48 -15.32
C ASP A 171 10.00 11.38 -16.20
N LEU A 172 9.02 10.64 -15.66
CA LEU A 172 8.29 9.62 -16.40
C LEU A 172 7.10 10.20 -17.17
N SER A 173 6.59 11.36 -16.74
CA SER A 173 5.41 11.98 -17.35
C SER A 173 5.52 12.18 -18.86
N PRO A 174 6.63 12.70 -19.43
CA PRO A 174 6.77 12.85 -20.89
C PRO A 174 6.74 11.52 -21.65
N LEU A 175 7.21 10.43 -21.01
CA LEU A 175 7.25 9.10 -21.61
C LEU A 175 5.88 8.43 -21.62
N THR A 176 5.04 8.71 -20.62
CA THR A 176 3.75 8.07 -20.42
C THR A 176 2.57 8.87 -20.95
N ALA A 177 2.71 10.20 -21.14
CA ALA A 177 1.64 11.12 -21.53
C ALA A 177 0.89 10.69 -22.82
N ARG A 178 1.60 10.10 -23.78
CA ARG A 178 1.02 9.62 -25.04
C ARG A 178 0.00 8.49 -24.89
N TYR A 179 0.00 7.80 -23.75
CA TYR A 179 -0.86 6.64 -23.53
C TYR A 179 -2.20 7.00 -22.88
N ASN A 180 -2.38 8.23 -22.36
CA ASN A 180 -3.60 8.65 -21.67
C ASN A 180 -4.09 7.61 -20.64
N GLN A 181 -3.20 7.16 -19.75
CA GLN A 181 -3.47 6.05 -18.85
C GLN A 181 -4.69 6.26 -17.93
N GLN A 182 -5.05 7.53 -17.66
CA GLN A 182 -6.24 7.86 -16.87
C GLN A 182 -7.55 7.39 -17.53
N ASP A 183 -7.56 7.21 -18.86
CA ASP A 183 -8.75 6.79 -19.62
C ASP A 183 -8.85 5.26 -19.76
N TYR A 184 -7.86 4.52 -19.25
CA TYR A 184 -7.87 3.06 -19.29
C TYR A 184 -8.79 2.50 -18.23
N VAL A 185 -9.40 1.35 -18.54
CA VAL A 185 -10.17 0.54 -17.61
C VAL A 185 -9.53 -0.82 -17.42
N THR A 186 -9.63 -1.35 -16.22
CA THR A 186 -9.14 -2.69 -15.88
C THR A 186 -10.08 -3.73 -16.50
N ILE A 187 -9.60 -4.50 -17.46
CA ILE A 187 -10.36 -5.59 -18.08
C ILE A 187 -10.00 -6.95 -17.49
N PHE A 188 -8.82 -7.09 -16.93
CA PHE A 188 -8.33 -8.32 -16.33
C PHE A 188 -7.23 -8.03 -15.32
N SER A 189 -7.22 -8.75 -14.20
CA SER A 189 -6.16 -8.71 -13.20
C SER A 189 -5.83 -10.13 -12.76
N ASP A 190 -4.56 -10.51 -12.86
CA ASP A 190 -4.06 -11.80 -12.42
C ASP A 190 -2.69 -11.67 -11.76
N CYS A 191 -2.37 -12.60 -10.91
CA CYS A 191 -1.06 -12.72 -10.29
C CYS A 191 -0.24 -13.75 -11.05
N LEU A 192 0.85 -13.31 -11.69
CA LEU A 192 1.83 -14.22 -12.29
C LEU A 192 2.65 -14.86 -11.17
N LEU A 193 2.28 -16.07 -10.78
CA LEU A 193 3.17 -16.92 -10.01
C LEU A 193 4.25 -17.42 -10.95
N TYR A 194 5.52 -17.21 -10.62
CA TYR A 194 6.66 -17.76 -11.34
C TYR A 194 6.76 -19.29 -11.15
N THR A 195 5.71 -20.00 -11.56
CA THR A 195 5.67 -21.46 -11.58
C THR A 195 6.04 -22.03 -12.94
N SER A 196 6.10 -21.17 -13.97
CA SER A 196 6.55 -21.56 -15.28
C SER A 196 8.08 -21.40 -15.36
N PRO A 197 8.84 -22.45 -15.67
CA PRO A 197 10.28 -22.31 -15.88
C PRO A 197 10.50 -21.29 -16.99
N SER A 198 11.39 -20.34 -16.74
CA SER A 198 11.86 -19.42 -17.77
C SER A 198 12.33 -20.23 -18.99
N PRO A 199 12.17 -19.72 -20.22
CA PRO A 199 12.79 -20.39 -21.40
C PRO A 199 14.27 -20.69 -21.22
N ARG A 200 14.97 -19.95 -20.35
CA ARG A 200 16.36 -20.18 -19.96
C ARG A 200 16.55 -21.42 -19.08
N ASP A 201 15.54 -21.80 -18.29
CA ASP A 201 15.60 -22.93 -17.36
C ASP A 201 15.31 -24.27 -18.06
N ARG A 202 14.91 -24.25 -19.34
CA ARG A 202 14.67 -25.46 -20.14
C ARG A 202 15.94 -26.14 -20.65
N PHE A 203 17.10 -25.51 -20.47
CA PHE A 203 18.39 -25.97 -20.98
C PHE A 203 19.42 -26.29 -19.89
N LEU A 204 18.96 -26.47 -18.64
CA LEU A 204 19.79 -26.92 -17.52
C LEU A 204 19.44 -28.37 -17.13
#